data_36a1309110ad8d460ea8b871381a6434
#
_entry.id   36a1309110ad8d460ea8b871381a6434
#
_cell.length_a   1.000
_cell.length_b   1.000
_cell.length_c   1.000
_cell.angle_alpha   90.00
_cell.angle_beta   90.00
_cell.angle_gamma   90.00
#
_symmetry.space_group_name_H-M   'P 1'
#
loop_
_entity.id
_entity.type
_entity.pdbx_description
1 polymer ?
#
loop_
_entity_poly.entity_id
_entity_poly.type
_entity_poly.pdbx_seq_one_letter_code
_entity_poly.pdbx_strand_id
1 'polypeptide(L)'
;DNSYDSTKLKFFMSDEAGKWKEASLKKNWQIVRPCLTQGINIYGKCFMPSTVNEMTEGGEELKDVWNDSDIKNRDANGYTLSGLYRYFTPVYDGYEGFIDEYGNSVIETPEKPPKAIEGHLIEVGSKQYFENRRDSITDTAKLSEEKRQYPFSSEEAFRKEGNTSIF
;
A
#
# COMPACT_ATOMS: atom_id res chain seq x y z
N ASP A 1 18.31 -17.85 4.17
CA ASP A 1 17.73 -18.77 5.16
C ASP A 1 16.47 -19.40 4.56
N ASN A 2 16.53 -20.73 4.27
CA ASN A 2 15.45 -21.49 3.61
C ASN A 2 14.51 -22.13 4.65
N SER A 3 14.23 -21.45 5.75
CA SER A 3 13.48 -21.99 6.90
C SER A 3 12.05 -22.45 6.56
N TYR A 4 11.51 -22.05 5.42
CA TYR A 4 10.18 -22.45 4.96
C TYR A 4 10.16 -23.51 3.86
N ASP A 5 11.33 -23.96 3.37
CA ASP A 5 11.39 -24.99 2.35
C ASP A 5 10.66 -26.26 2.81
N SER A 6 9.79 -26.79 1.94
CA SER A 6 8.96 -27.98 2.17
C SER A 6 7.84 -27.82 3.23
N THR A 7 7.67 -26.65 3.83
CA THR A 7 6.59 -26.40 4.80
C THR A 7 5.33 -25.90 4.07
N LYS A 8 4.14 -26.41 4.46
CA LYS A 8 2.85 -25.87 3.97
C LYS A 8 2.31 -24.86 4.95
N LEU A 9 2.07 -23.64 4.45
CA LEU A 9 1.56 -22.52 5.25
C LEU A 9 0.09 -22.30 4.92
N LYS A 10 -0.74 -22.13 5.96
CA LYS A 10 -2.14 -21.70 5.81
C LYS A 10 -2.26 -20.20 5.66
N PHE A 11 -1.33 -19.47 6.26
CA PHE A 11 -1.29 -18.01 6.21
C PHE A 11 0.15 -17.52 6.27
N PHE A 12 0.45 -16.51 5.47
CA PHE A 12 1.71 -15.78 5.50
C PHE A 12 1.40 -14.28 5.52
N MET A 13 2.01 -13.57 6.45
CA MET A 13 1.95 -12.13 6.52
C MET A 13 3.36 -11.56 6.48
N SER A 14 3.57 -10.58 5.62
CA SER A 14 4.81 -9.83 5.53
C SER A 14 4.48 -8.35 5.65
N ASP A 15 4.70 -7.82 6.84
CA ASP A 15 4.46 -6.42 7.12
C ASP A 15 5.61 -5.55 6.60
N GLU A 16 5.27 -4.37 6.07
CA GLU A 16 6.21 -3.37 5.56
C GLU A 16 7.24 -3.94 4.56
N ALA A 17 6.81 -4.92 3.72
CA ALA A 17 7.71 -5.61 2.78
C ALA A 17 8.41 -4.67 1.78
N GLY A 18 7.80 -3.53 1.46
CA GLY A 18 8.40 -2.49 0.60
C GLY A 18 9.49 -1.67 1.27
N LYS A 19 9.75 -1.88 2.56
CA LYS A 19 10.81 -1.20 3.33
C LYS A 19 12.02 -2.08 3.60
N TRP A 20 12.05 -3.29 3.08
CA TRP A 20 13.18 -4.19 3.28
C TRP A 20 14.40 -3.72 2.49
N LYS A 21 15.50 -3.41 3.20
CA LYS A 21 16.75 -2.91 2.61
C LYS A 21 17.76 -4.03 2.35
N GLU A 22 17.84 -5.01 3.25
CA GLU A 22 18.87 -6.07 3.22
C GLU A 22 18.33 -7.39 2.63
N ALA A 23 17.01 -7.55 2.56
CA ALA A 23 16.36 -8.75 2.04
C ALA A 23 15.57 -8.43 0.77
N SER A 24 15.77 -9.21 -0.29
CA SER A 24 14.98 -9.06 -1.50
C SER A 24 13.56 -9.61 -1.30
N LEU A 25 12.56 -8.73 -1.48
CA LEU A 25 11.15 -9.09 -1.45
C LEU A 25 10.83 -10.15 -2.52
N LYS A 26 11.34 -10.00 -3.73
CA LYS A 26 11.12 -10.94 -4.84
C LYS A 26 11.66 -12.33 -4.52
N LYS A 27 12.90 -12.41 -4.02
CA LYS A 27 13.52 -13.70 -3.66
C LYS A 27 12.75 -14.36 -2.52
N ASN A 28 12.36 -13.60 -1.50
CA ASN A 28 11.57 -14.12 -0.40
C ASN A 28 10.22 -14.65 -0.89
N TRP A 29 9.53 -13.90 -1.75
CA TRP A 29 8.26 -14.32 -2.32
C TRP A 29 8.38 -15.59 -3.18
N GLN A 30 9.45 -15.75 -3.95
CA GLN A 30 9.72 -16.98 -4.71
C GLN A 30 9.84 -18.22 -3.81
N ILE A 31 10.38 -18.07 -2.60
CA ILE A 31 10.51 -19.16 -1.61
C ILE A 31 9.17 -19.44 -0.93
N VAL A 32 8.44 -18.39 -0.52
CA VAL A 32 7.20 -18.50 0.27
C VAL A 32 6.02 -18.95 -0.58
N ARG A 33 5.88 -18.46 -1.82
CA ARG A 33 4.74 -18.77 -2.70
C ARG A 33 4.46 -20.27 -2.85
N PRO A 34 5.44 -21.15 -3.09
CA PRO A 34 5.21 -22.60 -3.15
C PRO A 34 4.69 -23.21 -1.84
N CYS A 35 5.02 -22.59 -0.70
CA CYS A 35 4.52 -23.04 0.60
C CYS A 35 3.01 -22.80 0.80
N LEU A 36 2.44 -21.86 0.04
CA LEU A 36 1.02 -21.51 0.04
C LEU A 36 0.19 -22.31 -0.97
N THR A 37 0.81 -23.21 -1.73
CA THR A 37 0.14 -24.01 -2.76
C THR A 37 0.23 -25.50 -2.47
N GLN A 38 -0.73 -26.27 -2.96
CA GLN A 38 -0.73 -27.72 -2.97
C GLN A 38 -1.04 -28.20 -4.39
N GLY A 39 0.00 -28.53 -5.15
CA GLY A 39 -0.13 -28.76 -6.58
C GLY A 39 -0.59 -27.48 -7.29
N ILE A 40 -1.67 -27.56 -8.04
CA ILE A 40 -2.27 -26.42 -8.76
C ILE A 40 -3.22 -25.59 -7.88
N ASN A 41 -3.53 -26.04 -6.68
CA ASN A 41 -4.49 -25.37 -5.79
C ASN A 41 -3.81 -24.41 -4.83
N ILE A 42 -4.39 -23.23 -4.65
CA ILE A 42 -4.01 -22.29 -3.60
C ILE A 42 -4.53 -22.84 -2.27
N TYR A 43 -3.62 -23.16 -1.37
CA TYR A 43 -3.93 -23.71 -0.04
C TYR A 43 -3.93 -22.62 1.03
N GLY A 44 -2.92 -21.79 1.05
CA GLY A 44 -2.73 -20.72 2.03
C GLY A 44 -3.13 -19.35 1.49
N LYS A 45 -3.18 -18.39 2.39
CA LYS A 45 -3.43 -16.98 2.08
C LYS A 45 -2.17 -16.18 2.38
N CYS A 46 -1.97 -15.10 1.60
CA CYS A 46 -0.90 -14.15 1.81
C CYS A 46 -1.46 -12.75 1.94
N PHE A 47 -0.90 -11.98 2.88
CA PHE A 47 -1.17 -10.57 3.07
C PHE A 47 0.16 -9.83 3.21
N MET A 48 0.41 -8.83 2.36
CA MET A 48 1.63 -8.03 2.34
C MET A 48 1.27 -6.54 2.39
N PRO A 49 0.86 -6.01 3.56
CA PRO A 49 0.64 -4.59 3.72
C PRO A 49 1.98 -3.85 3.69
N SER A 50 2.02 -2.73 3.02
CA SER A 50 3.22 -1.90 3.00
C SER A 50 2.92 -0.48 2.53
N THR A 51 3.64 0.47 3.09
CA THR A 51 3.90 1.76 2.44
C THR A 51 5.08 1.62 1.49
N VAL A 52 5.23 2.55 0.55
CA VAL A 52 6.33 2.51 -0.42
C VAL A 52 7.52 3.28 0.13
N ASN A 53 8.68 2.63 0.18
CA ASN A 53 9.95 3.29 0.47
C ASN A 53 10.53 3.96 -0.79
N GLU A 54 11.67 4.65 -0.64
CA GLU A 54 12.42 5.16 -1.79
C GLU A 54 12.70 4.02 -2.80
N MET A 55 12.67 4.34 -4.10
CA MET A 55 12.83 3.33 -5.15
C MET A 55 14.14 2.57 -5.01
N THR A 56 15.21 3.26 -4.59
CA THR A 56 16.54 2.67 -4.36
C THR A 56 16.66 1.86 -3.06
N GLU A 57 15.67 1.96 -2.17
CA GLU A 57 15.65 1.36 -0.83
C GLU A 57 14.48 0.35 -0.66
N GLY A 58 14.21 -0.47 -1.66
CA GLY A 58 13.16 -1.51 -1.62
C GLY A 58 11.88 -1.16 -2.36
N GLY A 59 11.61 0.13 -2.63
CA GLY A 59 10.42 0.58 -3.34
C GLY A 59 10.30 0.03 -4.77
N GLU A 60 11.43 -0.18 -5.47
CA GLU A 60 11.44 -0.74 -6.83
C GLU A 60 10.97 -2.20 -6.84
N GLU A 61 11.44 -3.03 -5.93
CA GLU A 61 11.00 -4.44 -5.84
C GLU A 61 9.52 -4.54 -5.48
N LEU A 62 9.03 -3.69 -4.58
CA LEU A 62 7.61 -3.63 -4.27
C LEU A 62 6.79 -3.20 -5.48
N LYS A 63 7.26 -2.21 -6.25
CA LYS A 63 6.62 -1.76 -7.49
C LYS A 63 6.52 -2.87 -8.52
N ASP A 64 7.55 -3.68 -8.66
CA ASP A 64 7.54 -4.81 -9.58
C ASP A 64 6.51 -5.87 -9.15
N VAL A 65 6.50 -6.24 -7.86
CA VAL A 65 5.50 -7.17 -7.32
C VAL A 65 4.08 -6.59 -7.46
N TRP A 66 3.91 -5.29 -7.27
CA TRP A 66 2.65 -4.58 -7.48
C TRP A 66 2.17 -4.69 -8.93
N ASN A 67 3.06 -4.45 -9.91
CA ASN A 67 2.73 -4.54 -11.32
C ASN A 67 2.36 -5.98 -11.72
N ASP A 68 3.11 -6.96 -11.22
CA ASP A 68 2.86 -8.39 -11.43
C ASP A 68 1.57 -8.89 -10.75
N SER A 69 0.96 -8.08 -9.90
CA SER A 69 -0.27 -8.39 -9.14
C SER A 69 -1.53 -7.77 -9.74
N ASP A 70 -1.48 -7.22 -10.95
CA ASP A 70 -2.64 -6.62 -11.61
C ASP A 70 -3.65 -7.68 -12.04
N ILE A 71 -4.85 -7.64 -11.46
CA ILE A 71 -5.94 -8.56 -11.76
C ILE A 71 -6.39 -8.51 -13.24
N LYS A 72 -6.06 -7.43 -13.95
CA LYS A 72 -6.35 -7.29 -15.39
C LYS A 72 -5.39 -8.10 -16.26
N ASN A 73 -4.22 -8.47 -15.72
CA ASN A 73 -3.15 -9.22 -16.40
C ASN A 73 -3.05 -10.64 -15.83
N ARG A 74 -4.01 -11.50 -16.16
CA ARG A 74 -4.04 -12.89 -15.73
C ARG A 74 -3.57 -13.81 -16.85
N ASP A 75 -2.92 -14.92 -16.43
CA ASP A 75 -2.62 -16.02 -17.31
C ASP A 75 -3.86 -16.85 -17.70
N ALA A 76 -3.68 -17.87 -18.54
CA ALA A 76 -4.78 -18.76 -18.96
C ALA A 76 -5.41 -19.56 -17.80
N ASN A 77 -4.73 -19.68 -16.66
CA ASN A 77 -5.25 -20.34 -15.46
C ASN A 77 -5.95 -19.35 -14.51
N GLY A 78 -6.03 -18.07 -14.88
CA GLY A 78 -6.70 -17.02 -14.11
C GLY A 78 -5.84 -16.39 -13.00
N TYR A 79 -4.53 -16.66 -12.97
CA TYR A 79 -3.62 -16.12 -11.97
C TYR A 79 -2.85 -14.91 -12.50
N THR A 80 -2.58 -13.95 -11.63
CA THR A 80 -1.62 -12.87 -11.90
C THR A 80 -0.20 -13.45 -11.91
N LEU A 81 0.76 -12.75 -12.50
CA LEU A 81 2.14 -13.21 -12.60
C LEU A 81 2.76 -13.47 -11.21
N SER A 82 2.51 -12.59 -10.25
CA SER A 82 2.92 -12.77 -8.85
C SER A 82 2.12 -13.86 -8.11
N GLY A 83 0.87 -14.15 -8.52
CA GLY A 83 -0.11 -14.93 -7.79
C GLY A 83 -0.82 -14.15 -6.66
N LEU A 84 -0.50 -12.86 -6.50
CA LEU A 84 -1.12 -11.91 -5.57
C LEU A 84 -2.12 -11.01 -6.32
N TYR A 85 -2.96 -10.32 -5.57
CA TYR A 85 -3.83 -9.27 -6.08
C TYR A 85 -3.51 -7.97 -5.36
N ARG A 86 -3.20 -6.92 -6.14
CA ARG A 86 -2.93 -5.60 -5.59
C ARG A 86 -4.23 -4.92 -5.16
N TYR A 87 -4.14 -4.23 -4.04
CA TYR A 87 -5.17 -3.37 -3.51
C TYR A 87 -4.53 -2.09 -2.99
N PHE A 88 -5.07 -0.93 -3.33
CA PHE A 88 -4.58 0.37 -2.91
C PHE A 88 -5.63 1.05 -2.06
N THR A 89 -5.21 1.55 -0.90
CA THR A 89 -6.03 2.39 -0.03
C THR A 89 -5.41 3.79 -0.02
N PRO A 90 -6.12 4.83 -0.49
CA PRO A 90 -5.63 6.19 -0.35
C PRO A 90 -5.53 6.59 1.12
N VAL A 91 -4.57 7.47 1.45
CA VAL A 91 -4.33 7.86 2.84
C VAL A 91 -5.55 8.46 3.53
N TYR A 92 -6.40 9.15 2.79
CA TYR A 92 -7.59 9.80 3.34
C TYR A 92 -8.73 8.83 3.66
N ASP A 93 -8.64 7.56 3.25
CA ASP A 93 -9.64 6.54 3.57
C ASP A 93 -9.23 5.77 4.84
N GLY A 94 -10.06 5.84 5.86
CA GLY A 94 -9.80 5.20 7.15
C GLY A 94 -8.72 5.87 8.00
N TYR A 95 -8.38 7.14 7.74
CA TYR A 95 -7.37 7.84 8.53
C TYR A 95 -7.86 8.15 9.95
N GLU A 96 -6.99 7.84 10.92
CA GLU A 96 -7.27 8.07 12.35
C GLU A 96 -7.65 9.54 12.62
N GLY A 97 -8.66 9.75 13.47
CA GLY A 97 -9.24 11.07 13.74
C GLY A 97 -10.30 11.53 12.73
N PHE A 98 -10.50 10.79 11.63
CA PHE A 98 -11.52 11.09 10.60
C PHE A 98 -12.52 9.93 10.41
N ILE A 99 -12.66 9.09 11.43
CA ILE A 99 -13.66 8.01 11.46
C ILE A 99 -14.78 8.45 12.41
N ASP A 100 -16.02 8.47 11.91
CA ASP A 100 -17.18 8.83 12.72
C ASP A 100 -17.52 7.76 13.77
N GLU A 101 -18.41 8.07 14.70
CA GLU A 101 -18.86 7.17 15.77
C GLU A 101 -19.55 5.88 15.26
N TYR A 102 -19.89 5.83 13.97
CA TYR A 102 -20.46 4.65 13.28
C TYR A 102 -19.42 3.84 12.52
N GLY A 103 -18.15 4.27 12.51
CA GLY A 103 -17.06 3.59 11.81
C GLY A 103 -16.88 3.99 10.34
N ASN A 104 -17.52 5.06 9.87
CA ASN A 104 -17.38 5.52 8.49
C ASN A 104 -16.26 6.56 8.37
N SER A 105 -15.47 6.46 7.30
CA SER A 105 -14.47 7.48 6.95
C SER A 105 -15.16 8.77 6.50
N VAL A 106 -14.79 9.89 7.11
CA VAL A 106 -15.24 11.25 6.73
C VAL A 106 -14.22 11.82 5.75
N ILE A 107 -14.35 11.48 4.47
CA ILE A 107 -13.40 11.84 3.40
C ILE A 107 -13.60 13.28 2.94
N GLU A 108 -14.82 13.63 2.55
CA GLU A 108 -15.18 14.98 2.12
C GLU A 108 -15.58 15.81 3.33
N THR A 109 -15.38 17.13 3.27
CA THR A 109 -15.76 18.06 4.37
C THR A 109 -17.29 18.05 4.54
N PRO A 110 -17.79 17.66 5.72
CA PRO A 110 -19.22 17.50 5.93
C PRO A 110 -19.91 18.84 6.17
N GLU A 111 -21.15 19.00 5.73
CA GLU A 111 -21.97 20.17 6.06
C GLU A 111 -22.30 20.26 7.56
N LYS A 112 -22.46 19.11 8.20
CA LYS A 112 -22.69 18.97 9.64
C LYS A 112 -21.59 18.08 10.21
N PRO A 113 -20.69 18.64 11.04
CA PRO A 113 -19.60 17.88 11.62
C PRO A 113 -20.09 16.68 12.43
N PRO A 114 -19.81 15.44 12.02
CA PRO A 114 -20.11 14.28 12.83
C PRO A 114 -19.11 14.17 14.00
N LYS A 115 -19.49 13.37 15.00
CA LYS A 115 -18.61 13.06 16.12
C LYS A 115 -17.68 11.90 15.69
N ALA A 116 -16.39 12.08 15.91
CA ALA A 116 -15.41 11.04 15.72
C ALA A 116 -15.50 9.96 16.80
N ILE A 117 -14.96 8.78 16.51
CA ILE A 117 -14.80 7.69 17.47
C ILE A 117 -14.04 8.16 18.73
N GLU A 118 -13.03 9.02 18.57
CA GLU A 118 -12.24 9.60 19.65
C GLU A 118 -12.99 10.71 20.41
N GLY A 119 -14.16 11.11 19.95
CA GLY A 119 -15.07 12.01 20.66
C GLY A 119 -15.05 13.49 20.26
N HIS A 120 -14.14 13.92 19.39
CA HIS A 120 -14.12 15.28 18.83
C HIS A 120 -15.09 15.41 17.63
N LEU A 121 -15.33 16.65 17.18
CA LEU A 121 -16.10 16.91 15.96
C LEU A 121 -15.17 16.94 14.75
N ILE A 122 -15.59 16.29 13.66
CA ILE A 122 -14.84 16.27 12.39
C ILE A 122 -15.36 17.44 11.54
N GLU A 123 -14.71 18.59 11.64
CA GLU A 123 -15.12 19.82 10.93
C GLU A 123 -14.65 19.85 9.47
N VAL A 124 -13.56 19.13 9.17
CA VAL A 124 -12.93 19.05 7.84
C VAL A 124 -12.77 17.59 7.46
N GLY A 125 -13.01 17.23 6.21
CA GLY A 125 -12.78 15.87 5.71
C GLY A 125 -11.29 15.55 5.61
N SER A 126 -10.97 14.26 5.74
CA SER A 126 -9.57 13.78 5.70
C SER A 126 -8.83 14.16 4.41
N LYS A 127 -9.51 14.15 3.27
CA LYS A 127 -8.93 14.55 1.98
C LYS A 127 -8.52 16.03 1.99
N GLN A 128 -9.43 16.92 2.41
CA GLN A 128 -9.13 18.35 2.52
C GLN A 128 -8.02 18.62 3.55
N TYR A 129 -7.97 17.86 4.65
CA TYR A 129 -6.88 17.95 5.63
C TYR A 129 -5.51 17.68 4.96
N PHE A 130 -5.39 16.62 4.17
CA PHE A 130 -4.14 16.31 3.46
C PHE A 130 -3.83 17.29 2.34
N GLU A 131 -4.84 17.83 1.63
CA GLU A 131 -4.64 18.89 0.64
C GLU A 131 -4.07 20.15 1.31
N ASN A 132 -4.66 20.62 2.40
CA ASN A 132 -4.16 21.77 3.17
C ASN A 132 -2.73 21.54 3.69
N ARG A 133 -2.43 20.32 4.13
CA ARG A 133 -1.08 19.93 4.57
C ARG A 133 -0.08 20.00 3.43
N ARG A 134 -0.42 19.49 2.25
CA ARG A 134 0.42 19.56 1.04
C ARG A 134 0.65 20.99 0.58
N ASP A 135 -0.38 21.83 0.60
CA ASP A 135 -0.30 23.24 0.20
C ASP A 135 0.62 24.06 1.10
N SER A 136 0.79 23.65 2.36
CA SER A 136 1.73 24.28 3.29
C SER A 136 3.20 23.95 3.02
N ILE A 137 3.50 22.95 2.21
CA ILE A 137 4.87 22.49 1.92
C ILE A 137 5.40 23.21 0.67
N THR A 138 6.31 24.15 0.88
CA THR A 138 6.95 24.92 -0.22
C THR A 138 8.16 24.22 -0.84
N ASP A 139 8.80 23.32 -0.11
CA ASP A 139 9.94 22.54 -0.58
C ASP A 139 9.48 21.38 -1.45
N THR A 140 9.96 21.30 -2.70
CA THR A 140 9.54 20.29 -3.68
C THR A 140 9.95 18.88 -3.31
N ALA A 141 11.12 18.70 -2.67
CA ALA A 141 11.58 17.37 -2.24
C ALA A 141 10.71 16.87 -1.07
N LYS A 142 10.45 17.74 -0.08
CA LYS A 142 9.55 17.42 1.03
C LYS A 142 8.13 17.13 0.56
N LEU A 143 7.61 17.88 -0.42
CA LEU A 143 6.31 17.61 -1.00
C LEU A 143 6.26 16.27 -1.73
N SER A 144 7.35 15.91 -2.42
CA SER A 144 7.45 14.60 -3.08
C SER A 144 7.46 13.46 -2.07
N GLU A 145 8.19 13.61 -0.98
CA GLU A 145 8.21 12.66 0.14
C GLU A 145 6.83 12.56 0.82
N GLU A 146 6.18 13.69 1.11
CA GLU A 146 4.84 13.75 1.67
C GLU A 146 3.82 12.98 0.81
N LYS A 147 3.85 13.17 -0.51
CA LYS A 147 2.97 12.45 -1.45
C LYS A 147 3.25 10.96 -1.49
N ARG A 148 4.50 10.53 -1.30
CA ARG A 148 4.86 9.12 -1.25
C ARG A 148 4.43 8.47 0.06
N GLN A 149 4.60 9.16 1.19
CA GLN A 149 4.23 8.66 2.52
C GLN A 149 2.71 8.66 2.74
N TYR A 150 2.02 9.65 2.17
CA TYR A 150 0.57 9.86 2.30
C TYR A 150 -0.08 9.96 0.92
N PRO A 151 -0.07 8.87 0.13
CA PRO A 151 -0.45 8.93 -1.28
C PRO A 151 -1.97 8.97 -1.46
N PHE A 152 -2.42 9.73 -2.46
CA PHE A 152 -3.81 9.73 -2.94
C PHE A 152 -4.04 8.70 -4.03
N SER A 153 -2.96 8.26 -4.68
CA SER A 153 -3.01 7.23 -5.72
C SER A 153 -1.77 6.33 -5.69
N SER A 154 -1.86 5.17 -6.34
CA SER A 154 -0.72 4.27 -6.48
C SER A 154 0.43 4.91 -7.26
N GLU A 155 0.15 5.81 -8.21
CA GLU A 155 1.15 6.54 -8.97
C GLU A 155 1.94 7.50 -8.08
N GLU A 156 1.28 8.15 -7.11
CA GLU A 156 1.97 8.96 -6.11
C GLU A 156 2.85 8.11 -5.21
N ALA A 157 2.34 6.96 -4.75
CA ALA A 157 3.08 6.04 -3.89
C ALA A 157 4.39 5.56 -4.55
N PHE A 158 4.36 5.22 -5.85
CA PHE A 158 5.51 4.72 -6.61
C PHE A 158 6.26 5.79 -7.38
N ARG A 159 6.18 7.06 -6.96
CA ARG A 159 6.84 8.17 -7.64
C ARG A 159 8.36 8.09 -7.46
N LYS A 160 9.11 8.26 -8.56
CA LYS A 160 10.57 8.41 -8.49
C LYS A 160 10.92 9.83 -8.06
N GLU A 161 11.93 9.98 -7.21
CA GLU A 161 12.52 11.27 -6.92
C GLU A 161 13.14 11.85 -8.19
N GLY A 162 12.93 13.13 -8.46
CA GLY A 162 13.52 13.84 -9.60
C GLY A 162 12.66 14.00 -10.85
N ASN A 163 11.47 13.42 -10.95
CA ASN A 163 10.54 13.76 -12.03
C ASN A 163 9.66 14.96 -11.64
N THR A 164 10.26 16.14 -11.58
CA THR A 164 9.53 17.39 -11.79
C THR A 164 9.19 17.43 -13.27
N SER A 165 8.07 16.84 -13.71
CA SER A 165 7.46 17.22 -15.00
C SER A 165 7.09 18.68 -14.89
N ILE A 166 7.94 19.56 -15.39
CA ILE A 166 7.57 20.90 -15.77
C ILE A 166 6.69 20.72 -17.02
N PHE A 167 5.39 20.75 -16.85
CA PHE A 167 4.41 21.10 -17.87
C PHE A 167 3.34 21.95 -17.23
#